data_ff384af3fb9fd3ae91cb71b5c1aeeec5
#
_entry.id   ff384af3fb9fd3ae91cb71b5c1aeeec5
#
_cell.length_a   1.000
_cell.length_b   1.000
_cell.length_c   1.000
_cell.angle_alpha   90.00
_cell.angle_beta   90.00
_cell.angle_gamma   90.00
#
_symmetry.space_group_name_H-M   'P 1'
#
loop_
_entity.id
_entity.type
_entity.pdbx_description
1 polymer ?
#
loop_
_entity_poly.entity_id
_entity_poly.type
_entity_poly.pdbx_seq_one_letter_code
_entity_poly.pdbx_strand_id
1 'polypeptide(L)'
;MTKTSPQFMFDVGSPNAFLSHEAIPGIEKRTGVKFEYIPILLGGIFKATNNKSPAESLAGIKNKPEFHALETERFVKRFHVKPYTMNPFFPVNTLNLMRAAVAAQFEGVFEKYIDVAFHHMWVEPKKMDDPEVAIKAFTASGLDAAKLLARAQEPDVKAKLIENTQGAVERGAFGSPTFFVGTEMFFGKEQLREVEELVAGR
;
A
#
# COMPACT_ATOMS: atom_id res chain seq x y z
N MET A 1 -1.26 -12.77 26.91
CA MET A 1 -0.24 -12.13 26.05
C MET A 1 -0.93 -11.09 25.19
N THR A 2 -0.48 -9.85 25.21
CA THR A 2 -0.99 -8.81 24.30
C THR A 2 -0.62 -9.22 22.87
N LYS A 3 -1.62 -9.41 22.01
CA LYS A 3 -1.38 -9.73 20.59
C LYS A 3 -0.68 -8.52 19.94
N THR A 4 0.48 -8.75 19.34
CA THR A 4 1.21 -7.70 18.62
C THR A 4 0.43 -7.33 17.35
N SER A 5 0.08 -6.04 17.20
CA SER A 5 -0.56 -5.54 15.97
C SER A 5 0.40 -5.68 14.79
N PRO A 6 0.00 -6.33 13.70
CA PRO A 6 0.81 -6.37 12.50
C PRO A 6 0.87 -4.99 11.85
N GLN A 7 2.05 -4.59 11.41
CA GLN A 7 2.27 -3.36 10.66
C GLN A 7 2.22 -3.65 9.17
N PHE A 8 1.48 -2.86 8.42
CA PHE A 8 1.35 -2.95 6.98
C PHE A 8 2.06 -1.75 6.33
N MET A 9 3.27 -2.00 5.81
CA MET A 9 4.06 -1.04 5.04
C MET A 9 3.52 -1.01 3.61
N PHE A 10 2.91 0.10 3.20
CA PHE A 10 2.23 0.17 1.91
C PHE A 10 2.55 1.45 1.14
N ASP A 11 2.45 1.33 -0.19
CA ASP A 11 2.40 2.43 -1.13
C ASP A 11 1.21 2.19 -2.07
N VAL A 12 0.39 3.20 -2.30
CA VAL A 12 -0.81 3.10 -3.15
C VAL A 12 -0.49 2.77 -4.62
N GLY A 13 0.76 2.94 -5.04
CA GLY A 13 1.25 2.52 -6.36
C GLY A 13 1.43 1.02 -6.52
N SER A 14 1.28 0.23 -5.46
CA SER A 14 1.41 -1.23 -5.54
C SER A 14 0.04 -1.92 -5.67
N PRO A 15 -0.23 -2.66 -6.77
CA PRO A 15 -1.45 -3.46 -6.89
C PRO A 15 -1.54 -4.57 -5.84
N ASN A 16 -0.40 -5.11 -5.40
CA ASN A 16 -0.36 -6.10 -4.34
C ASN A 16 -0.69 -5.48 -2.96
N ALA A 17 -0.32 -4.20 -2.74
CA ALA A 17 -0.74 -3.48 -1.54
C ALA A 17 -2.25 -3.20 -1.55
N PHE A 18 -2.83 -2.86 -2.71
CA PHE A 18 -4.27 -2.74 -2.88
C PHE A 18 -5.00 -4.04 -2.52
N LEU A 19 -4.57 -5.17 -3.08
CA LEU A 19 -5.18 -6.47 -2.77
C LEU A 19 -5.07 -6.84 -1.29
N SER A 20 -3.95 -6.50 -0.65
CA SER A 20 -3.76 -6.69 0.78
C SER A 20 -4.70 -5.80 1.60
N HIS A 21 -4.85 -4.54 1.21
CA HIS A 21 -5.80 -3.60 1.83
C HIS A 21 -7.24 -4.14 1.79
N GLU A 22 -7.67 -4.65 0.64
CA GLU A 22 -9.00 -5.27 0.49
C GLU A 22 -9.18 -6.53 1.37
N ALA A 23 -8.10 -7.29 1.63
CA ALA A 23 -8.16 -8.53 2.41
C ALA A 23 -8.08 -8.29 3.94
N ILE A 24 -7.37 -7.26 4.38
CA ILE A 24 -7.11 -6.96 5.79
C ILE A 24 -8.39 -6.88 6.65
N PRO A 25 -9.48 -6.18 6.25
CA PRO A 25 -10.70 -6.12 7.07
C PRO A 25 -11.30 -7.49 7.40
N GLY A 26 -11.22 -8.42 6.44
CA GLY A 26 -11.65 -9.81 6.65
C GLY A 26 -10.77 -10.54 7.68
N ILE A 27 -9.47 -10.33 7.65
CA ILE A 27 -8.51 -10.89 8.61
C ILE A 27 -8.74 -10.31 9.99
N GLU A 28 -8.85 -9.00 10.11
CA GLU A 28 -9.15 -8.32 11.37
C GLU A 28 -10.43 -8.85 12.03
N LYS A 29 -11.47 -9.06 11.22
CA LYS A 29 -12.73 -9.64 11.69
C LYS A 29 -12.55 -11.06 12.25
N ARG A 30 -11.72 -11.90 11.61
CA ARG A 30 -11.48 -13.29 12.03
C ARG A 30 -10.56 -13.39 13.22
N THR A 31 -9.55 -12.54 13.32
CA THR A 31 -8.50 -12.60 14.35
C THR A 31 -8.77 -11.70 15.56
N GLY A 32 -9.59 -10.65 15.37
CA GLY A 32 -9.81 -9.60 16.37
C GLY A 32 -8.58 -8.67 16.53
N VAL A 33 -7.58 -8.76 15.64
CA VAL A 33 -6.35 -7.95 15.70
C VAL A 33 -6.38 -6.92 14.59
N LYS A 34 -6.10 -5.65 14.93
CA LYS A 34 -6.06 -4.54 13.98
C LYS A 34 -4.68 -4.40 13.37
N PHE A 35 -4.64 -4.07 12.07
CA PHE A 35 -3.42 -3.73 11.36
C PHE A 35 -3.10 -2.24 11.52
N GLU A 36 -1.82 -1.96 11.77
CA GLU A 36 -1.28 -0.61 11.75
C GLU A 36 -0.78 -0.28 10.33
N TYR A 37 -1.40 0.68 9.67
CA TYR A 37 -1.03 1.11 8.32
C TYR A 37 0.09 2.14 8.38
N ILE A 38 1.22 1.82 7.76
CA ILE A 38 2.41 2.68 7.70
C ILE A 38 2.67 3.11 6.25
N PRO A 39 2.37 4.38 5.90
CA PRO A 39 2.71 4.91 4.58
C PRO A 39 4.22 4.91 4.36
N ILE A 40 4.67 4.33 3.25
CA ILE A 40 6.07 4.35 2.81
C ILE A 40 6.14 4.84 1.36
N LEU A 41 7.32 5.22 0.88
CA LEU A 41 7.55 5.55 -0.52
C LEU A 41 8.25 4.39 -1.22
N LEU A 42 7.56 3.67 -2.10
CA LEU A 42 8.09 2.49 -2.80
C LEU A 42 9.31 2.82 -3.66
N GLY A 43 9.30 3.95 -4.38
CA GLY A 43 10.45 4.42 -5.13
C GLY A 43 11.66 4.74 -4.23
N GLY A 44 11.43 5.20 -3.00
CA GLY A 44 12.46 5.41 -1.98
C GLY A 44 13.07 4.08 -1.52
N ILE A 45 12.24 3.07 -1.26
CA ILE A 45 12.69 1.71 -0.93
C ILE A 45 13.54 1.12 -2.06
N PHE A 46 13.08 1.17 -3.31
CA PHE A 46 13.84 0.65 -4.45
C PHE A 46 15.21 1.30 -4.58
N LYS A 47 15.27 2.63 -4.42
CA LYS A 47 16.53 3.37 -4.46
C LYS A 47 17.49 2.95 -3.33
N ALA A 48 16.97 2.81 -2.10
CA ALA A 48 17.78 2.48 -0.93
C ALA A 48 18.30 1.04 -0.93
N THR A 49 17.56 0.10 -1.58
CA THR A 49 17.89 -1.33 -1.61
C THR A 49 18.50 -1.80 -2.93
N ASN A 50 18.74 -0.88 -3.89
CA ASN A 50 19.16 -1.22 -5.25
C ASN A 50 18.22 -2.22 -5.95
N ASN A 51 16.92 -2.17 -5.61
CA ASN A 51 15.89 -3.01 -6.18
C ASN A 51 15.20 -2.30 -7.36
N LYS A 52 14.45 -3.05 -8.15
CA LYS A 52 13.64 -2.56 -9.27
C LYS A 52 12.20 -3.04 -9.13
N SER A 53 11.29 -2.36 -9.81
CA SER A 53 9.90 -2.80 -9.84
C SER A 53 9.77 -4.19 -10.48
N PRO A 54 8.81 -5.03 -10.04
CA PRO A 54 8.54 -6.30 -10.71
C PRO A 54 8.25 -6.14 -12.21
N ALA A 55 7.61 -5.04 -12.61
CA ALA A 55 7.36 -4.74 -14.02
C ALA A 55 8.65 -4.62 -14.85
N GLU A 56 9.73 -4.10 -14.24
CA GLU A 56 11.04 -4.01 -14.88
C GLU A 56 11.85 -5.31 -14.75
N SER A 57 11.93 -5.85 -13.53
CA SER A 57 12.80 -7.01 -13.24
C SER A 57 12.29 -8.33 -13.80
N LEU A 58 10.99 -8.43 -14.11
CA LEU A 58 10.35 -9.62 -14.66
C LEU A 58 10.07 -9.50 -16.16
N ALA A 59 10.33 -8.34 -16.76
CA ALA A 59 10.12 -8.12 -18.19
C ALA A 59 10.92 -9.14 -19.01
N GLY A 60 10.24 -9.79 -19.98
CA GLY A 60 10.85 -10.76 -20.88
C GLY A 60 11.07 -12.17 -20.30
N ILE A 61 10.75 -12.41 -19.02
CA ILE A 61 10.82 -13.79 -18.47
C ILE A 61 9.57 -14.56 -18.90
N LYS A 62 9.74 -15.52 -19.80
CA LYS A 62 8.65 -16.38 -20.31
C LYS A 62 7.89 -17.07 -19.17
N ASN A 63 6.58 -17.13 -19.25
CA ASN A 63 5.62 -17.75 -18.31
C ASN A 63 5.49 -17.02 -16.96
N LYS A 64 6.29 -16.01 -16.66
CA LYS A 64 6.24 -15.35 -15.36
C LYS A 64 5.05 -14.41 -15.20
N PRO A 65 4.66 -13.64 -16.23
CA PRO A 65 3.44 -12.84 -16.19
C PRO A 65 2.18 -13.68 -15.99
N GLU A 66 2.09 -14.83 -16.68
CA GLU A 66 0.97 -15.76 -16.58
C GLU A 66 0.87 -16.37 -15.17
N PHE A 67 2.01 -16.74 -14.60
CA PHE A 67 2.06 -17.23 -13.23
C PHE A 67 1.59 -16.16 -12.22
N HIS A 68 2.03 -14.90 -12.37
CA HIS A 68 1.58 -13.82 -11.50
C HIS A 68 0.08 -13.54 -11.63
N ALA A 69 -0.48 -13.61 -12.84
CA ALA A 69 -1.93 -13.51 -13.04
C ALA A 69 -2.66 -14.61 -12.27
N LEU A 70 -2.20 -15.86 -12.40
CA LEU A 70 -2.78 -17.02 -11.71
C LEU A 70 -2.69 -16.88 -10.16
N GLU A 71 -1.56 -16.39 -9.63
CA GLU A 71 -1.42 -16.12 -8.18
C GLU A 71 -2.38 -15.02 -7.72
N THR A 72 -2.58 -13.99 -8.53
CA THR A 72 -3.57 -12.93 -8.26
C THR A 72 -4.98 -13.48 -8.22
N GLU A 73 -5.38 -14.31 -9.18
CA GLU A 73 -6.70 -14.98 -9.20
C GLU A 73 -6.90 -15.86 -7.96
N ARG A 74 -5.89 -16.62 -7.56
CA ARG A 74 -5.92 -17.46 -6.36
C ARG A 74 -6.10 -16.63 -5.09
N PHE A 75 -5.40 -15.49 -5.00
CA PHE A 75 -5.51 -14.56 -3.88
C PHE A 75 -6.93 -13.97 -3.81
N VAL A 76 -7.43 -13.41 -4.91
CA VAL A 76 -8.76 -12.83 -5.02
C VAL A 76 -9.84 -13.84 -4.61
N LYS A 77 -9.74 -15.08 -5.10
CA LYS A 77 -10.66 -16.16 -4.74
C LYS A 77 -10.57 -16.56 -3.27
N ARG A 78 -9.38 -16.64 -2.70
CA ARG A 78 -9.15 -17.04 -1.30
C ARG A 78 -9.71 -16.02 -0.32
N PHE A 79 -9.41 -14.75 -0.53
CA PHE A 79 -9.78 -13.67 0.38
C PHE A 79 -11.14 -13.04 0.05
N HIS A 80 -11.81 -13.47 -1.03
CA HIS A 80 -13.10 -12.94 -1.50
C HIS A 80 -13.08 -11.42 -1.72
N VAL A 81 -11.97 -10.91 -2.26
CA VAL A 81 -11.76 -9.49 -2.53
C VAL A 81 -11.98 -9.17 -4.00
N LYS A 82 -12.12 -7.87 -4.30
CA LYS A 82 -12.24 -7.41 -5.68
C LYS A 82 -10.87 -7.49 -6.39
N PRO A 83 -10.81 -7.94 -7.65
CA PRO A 83 -9.61 -7.83 -8.46
C PRO A 83 -9.33 -6.35 -8.75
N TYR A 84 -8.05 -6.03 -8.96
CA TYR A 84 -7.68 -4.69 -9.43
C TYR A 84 -7.84 -4.56 -10.95
N THR A 85 -8.06 -3.33 -11.40
CA THR A 85 -7.94 -2.93 -12.79
C THR A 85 -6.56 -2.33 -13.02
N MET A 86 -5.78 -2.87 -13.97
CA MET A 86 -4.45 -2.33 -14.26
C MET A 86 -4.56 -0.86 -14.67
N ASN A 87 -3.83 0.01 -13.97
CA ASN A 87 -3.85 1.43 -14.24
C ASN A 87 -3.15 1.73 -15.59
N PRO A 88 -3.84 2.33 -16.57
CA PRO A 88 -3.27 2.60 -17.89
C PRO A 88 -2.14 3.65 -17.86
N PHE A 89 -2.02 4.39 -16.76
CA PHE A 89 -0.95 5.37 -16.53
C PHE A 89 0.22 4.81 -15.70
N PHE A 90 0.21 3.50 -15.44
CA PHE A 90 1.29 2.87 -14.67
C PHE A 90 2.64 2.94 -15.40
N PRO A 91 3.75 3.25 -14.70
CA PRO A 91 3.85 3.54 -13.28
C PRO A 91 3.45 4.99 -12.93
N VAL A 92 2.58 5.16 -11.95
CA VAL A 92 2.18 6.48 -11.41
C VAL A 92 3.17 6.90 -10.33
N ASN A 93 3.62 8.16 -10.36
CA ASN A 93 4.47 8.71 -9.30
C ASN A 93 3.66 8.99 -8.04
N THR A 94 3.86 8.19 -7.00
CA THR A 94 3.06 8.24 -5.77
C THR A 94 3.58 9.18 -4.69
N LEU A 95 4.67 9.93 -4.92
CA LEU A 95 5.29 10.77 -3.88
C LEU A 95 4.28 11.70 -3.18
N ASN A 96 3.49 12.45 -3.95
CA ASN A 96 2.50 13.36 -3.38
C ASN A 96 1.32 12.62 -2.75
N LEU A 97 0.93 11.48 -3.31
CA LEU A 97 -0.12 10.63 -2.75
C LEU A 97 0.30 10.05 -1.39
N MET A 98 1.53 9.58 -1.27
CA MET A 98 2.03 9.01 0.00
C MET A 98 2.31 10.09 1.06
N ARG A 99 2.74 11.30 0.65
CA ARG A 99 2.76 12.47 1.55
C ARG A 99 1.35 12.85 2.02
N ALA A 100 0.38 12.85 1.11
CA ALA A 100 -1.02 13.11 1.49
C ALA A 100 -1.60 12.01 2.38
N ALA A 101 -1.15 10.75 2.26
CA ALA A 101 -1.50 9.68 3.20
C ALA A 101 -1.01 9.98 4.63
N VAL A 102 0.22 10.46 4.79
CA VAL A 102 0.75 10.93 6.09
C VAL A 102 -0.01 12.16 6.57
N ALA A 103 -0.29 13.12 5.68
CA ALA A 103 -1.10 14.30 6.02
C ALA A 103 -2.49 13.87 6.54
N ALA A 104 -3.12 12.90 5.89
CA ALA A 104 -4.42 12.37 6.28
C ALA A 104 -4.39 11.69 7.66
N GLN A 105 -3.26 11.06 8.05
CA GLN A 105 -3.07 10.55 9.41
C GLN A 105 -3.09 11.70 10.43
N PHE A 106 -2.38 12.79 10.17
CA PHE A 106 -2.33 13.96 11.05
C PHE A 106 -3.67 14.70 11.15
N GLU A 107 -4.45 14.69 10.06
CA GLU A 107 -5.76 15.33 9.99
C GLU A 107 -6.94 14.43 10.42
N GLY A 108 -6.68 13.18 10.81
CA GLY A 108 -7.70 12.24 11.30
C GLY A 108 -8.69 11.75 10.23
N VAL A 109 -8.30 11.77 8.96
CA VAL A 109 -9.13 11.32 7.81
C VAL A 109 -8.46 10.18 7.02
N PHE A 110 -7.52 9.49 7.67
CA PHE A 110 -6.64 8.51 7.03
C PHE A 110 -7.39 7.34 6.38
N GLU A 111 -8.31 6.70 7.09
CA GLU A 111 -9.04 5.53 6.57
C GLU A 111 -9.76 5.89 5.26
N LYS A 112 -10.53 6.98 5.29
CA LYS A 112 -11.22 7.46 4.08
C LYS A 112 -10.25 7.81 2.96
N TYR A 113 -9.11 8.44 3.28
CA TYR A 113 -8.10 8.79 2.29
C TYR A 113 -7.55 7.56 1.58
N ILE A 114 -7.18 6.52 2.33
CA ILE A 114 -6.58 5.29 1.78
C ILE A 114 -7.56 4.54 0.88
N ASP A 115 -8.80 4.39 1.32
CA ASP A 115 -9.85 3.76 0.51
C ASP A 115 -10.02 4.47 -0.84
N VAL A 116 -10.10 5.81 -0.80
CA VAL A 116 -10.26 6.63 -2.02
C VAL A 116 -9.01 6.61 -2.90
N ALA A 117 -7.81 6.68 -2.30
CA ALA A 117 -6.57 6.64 -3.05
C ALA A 117 -6.38 5.30 -3.78
N PHE A 118 -6.58 4.19 -3.10
CA PHE A 118 -6.55 2.87 -3.72
C PHE A 118 -7.65 2.69 -4.77
N HIS A 119 -8.86 3.20 -4.52
CA HIS A 119 -9.95 3.16 -5.50
C HIS A 119 -9.55 3.83 -6.82
N HIS A 120 -9.00 5.04 -6.77
CA HIS A 120 -8.60 5.79 -7.97
C HIS A 120 -7.27 5.32 -8.57
N MET A 121 -6.53 4.50 -7.87
CA MET A 121 -5.36 3.81 -8.43
C MET A 121 -5.74 2.50 -9.13
N TRP A 122 -6.69 1.71 -8.57
CA TRP A 122 -6.84 0.30 -8.95
C TRP A 122 -8.28 -0.18 -9.21
N VAL A 123 -9.32 0.59 -8.90
CA VAL A 123 -10.73 0.24 -9.19
C VAL A 123 -11.27 1.07 -10.34
N GLU A 124 -11.16 2.39 -10.23
CA GLU A 124 -11.43 3.37 -11.29
C GLU A 124 -10.14 4.15 -11.61
N PRO A 125 -9.19 3.53 -12.34
CA PRO A 125 -7.85 4.04 -12.47
C PRO A 125 -7.80 5.42 -13.12
N LYS A 126 -7.05 6.33 -12.51
CA LYS A 126 -6.81 7.69 -12.99
C LYS A 126 -5.31 8.00 -12.98
N LYS A 127 -4.92 9.05 -13.68
CA LYS A 127 -3.55 9.59 -13.67
C LYS A 127 -3.33 10.39 -12.37
N MET A 128 -3.21 9.68 -11.24
CA MET A 128 -3.20 10.28 -9.90
C MET A 128 -1.92 11.06 -9.56
N ASP A 129 -0.88 11.02 -10.39
CA ASP A 129 0.29 11.90 -10.31
C ASP A 129 0.07 13.27 -10.98
N ASP A 130 -1.05 13.45 -11.67
CA ASP A 130 -1.51 14.75 -12.15
C ASP A 130 -2.28 15.47 -11.03
N PRO A 131 -1.81 16.64 -10.55
CA PRO A 131 -2.43 17.33 -9.42
C PRO A 131 -3.90 17.72 -9.66
N GLU A 132 -4.28 18.10 -10.87
CA GLU A 132 -5.65 18.48 -11.18
C GLU A 132 -6.59 17.27 -11.13
N VAL A 133 -6.12 16.13 -11.67
CA VAL A 133 -6.85 14.86 -11.63
C VAL A 133 -7.01 14.39 -10.19
N ALA A 134 -5.95 14.44 -9.39
CA ALA A 134 -5.97 14.03 -7.99
C ALA A 134 -6.92 14.91 -7.16
N ILE A 135 -6.85 16.24 -7.30
CA ILE A 135 -7.74 17.19 -6.62
C ILE A 135 -9.21 16.87 -6.96
N LYS A 136 -9.52 16.74 -8.25
CA LYS A 136 -10.87 16.46 -8.70
C LYS A 136 -11.40 15.12 -8.16
N ALA A 137 -10.58 14.07 -8.21
CA ALA A 137 -10.94 12.74 -7.74
C ALA A 137 -11.18 12.70 -6.23
N PHE A 138 -10.28 13.26 -5.43
CA PHE A 138 -10.41 13.31 -3.97
C PHE A 138 -11.59 14.20 -3.53
N THR A 139 -11.79 15.36 -4.15
CA THR A 139 -12.93 16.24 -3.85
C THR A 139 -14.27 15.57 -4.17
N ALA A 140 -14.38 14.92 -5.34
CA ALA A 140 -15.58 14.17 -5.72
C ALA A 140 -15.89 13.02 -4.76
N SER A 141 -14.86 12.47 -4.09
CA SER A 141 -14.99 11.44 -3.06
C SER A 141 -15.24 12.02 -1.65
N GLY A 142 -15.41 13.34 -1.53
CA GLY A 142 -15.75 14.02 -0.27
C GLY A 142 -14.57 14.19 0.68
N LEU A 143 -13.35 14.31 0.15
CA LEU A 143 -12.14 14.73 0.88
C LEU A 143 -11.86 16.21 0.61
N ASP A 144 -11.32 16.91 1.59
CA ASP A 144 -10.74 18.25 1.37
C ASP A 144 -9.36 18.10 0.70
N ALA A 145 -9.39 17.90 -0.62
CA ALA A 145 -8.20 17.64 -1.41
C ALA A 145 -7.20 18.81 -1.36
N ALA A 146 -7.69 20.07 -1.36
CA ALA A 146 -6.84 21.26 -1.32
C ALA A 146 -6.06 21.31 -0.01
N LYS A 147 -6.74 21.09 1.12
CA LYS A 147 -6.12 21.04 2.45
C LYS A 147 -5.09 19.92 2.54
N LEU A 148 -5.43 18.70 2.11
CA LEU A 148 -4.55 17.54 2.18
C LEU A 148 -3.29 17.71 1.32
N LEU A 149 -3.42 18.23 0.10
CA LEU A 149 -2.28 18.44 -0.79
C LEU A 149 -1.39 19.60 -0.33
N ALA A 150 -1.96 20.64 0.26
CA ALA A 150 -1.17 21.71 0.91
C ALA A 150 -0.42 21.14 2.12
N ARG A 151 -1.09 20.40 3.00
CA ARG A 151 -0.51 19.75 4.18
C ARG A 151 0.61 18.76 3.82
N ALA A 152 0.47 18.06 2.68
CA ALA A 152 1.49 17.15 2.14
C ALA A 152 2.83 17.85 1.80
N GLN A 153 2.86 19.17 1.69
CA GLN A 153 4.08 19.93 1.43
C GLN A 153 4.79 20.40 2.70
N GLU A 154 4.18 20.24 3.86
CA GLU A 154 4.76 20.65 5.14
C GLU A 154 5.96 19.79 5.54
N PRO A 155 6.96 20.39 6.24
CA PRO A 155 8.21 19.71 6.58
C PRO A 155 8.03 18.45 7.45
N ASP A 156 7.12 18.48 8.42
CA ASP A 156 6.84 17.35 9.32
C ASP A 156 6.23 16.15 8.58
N VAL A 157 5.33 16.39 7.62
CA VAL A 157 4.76 15.35 6.77
C VAL A 157 5.83 14.71 5.89
N LYS A 158 6.68 15.54 5.26
CA LYS A 158 7.80 15.04 4.45
C LYS A 158 8.79 14.24 5.29
N ALA A 159 9.15 14.74 6.47
CA ALA A 159 10.03 14.06 7.39
C ALA A 159 9.45 12.71 7.85
N LYS A 160 8.16 12.66 8.17
CA LYS A 160 7.49 11.41 8.61
C LYS A 160 7.47 10.35 7.51
N LEU A 161 7.20 10.71 6.26
CA LEU A 161 7.27 9.75 5.15
C LEU A 161 8.70 9.22 4.95
N ILE A 162 9.71 10.08 5.09
CA ILE A 162 11.13 9.68 5.01
C ILE A 162 11.45 8.71 6.16
N GLU A 163 11.11 9.07 7.39
CA GLU A 163 11.29 8.23 8.59
C GLU A 163 10.67 6.84 8.41
N ASN A 164 9.40 6.78 8.00
CA ASN A 164 8.70 5.53 7.77
C ASN A 164 9.40 4.68 6.70
N THR A 165 9.83 5.31 5.60
CA THR A 165 10.49 4.62 4.48
C THR A 165 11.86 4.09 4.89
N GLN A 166 12.68 4.91 5.58
CA GLN A 166 13.99 4.50 6.08
C GLN A 166 13.88 3.41 7.15
N GLY A 167 12.98 3.59 8.12
CA GLY A 167 12.74 2.59 9.16
C GLY A 167 12.28 1.24 8.61
N ALA A 168 11.49 1.24 7.53
CA ALA A 168 11.13 0.00 6.84
C ALA A 168 12.36 -0.68 6.22
N VAL A 169 13.23 0.09 5.54
CA VAL A 169 14.48 -0.44 4.93
C VAL A 169 15.43 -0.97 6.00
N GLU A 170 15.64 -0.26 7.10
CA GLU A 170 16.49 -0.67 8.22
C GLU A 170 16.04 -2.00 8.84
N ARG A 171 14.73 -2.29 8.80
CA ARG A 171 14.13 -3.55 9.24
C ARG A 171 14.15 -4.65 8.17
N GLY A 172 14.69 -4.37 6.99
CA GLY A 172 14.86 -5.34 5.91
C GLY A 172 13.84 -5.24 4.77
N ALA A 173 12.90 -4.28 4.77
CA ALA A 173 11.95 -4.13 3.67
C ALA A 173 12.66 -3.72 2.37
N PHE A 174 12.26 -4.33 1.26
CA PHE A 174 12.79 -4.08 -0.08
C PHE A 174 11.69 -3.85 -1.13
N GLY A 175 10.44 -3.77 -0.69
CA GLY A 175 9.27 -3.56 -1.56
C GLY A 175 7.98 -3.34 -0.78
N SER A 176 6.83 -3.33 -1.49
CA SER A 176 5.48 -3.17 -0.93
C SER A 176 4.50 -4.15 -1.60
N PRO A 177 3.59 -4.81 -0.84
CA PRO A 177 3.42 -4.70 0.61
C PRO A 177 4.52 -5.43 1.39
N THR A 178 4.89 -4.89 2.54
CA THR A 178 5.68 -5.60 3.55
C THR A 178 4.91 -5.54 4.88
N PHE A 179 4.90 -6.65 5.62
CA PHE A 179 4.27 -6.73 6.92
C PHE A 179 5.33 -7.00 7.98
N PHE A 180 5.14 -6.44 9.18
CA PHE A 180 5.92 -6.78 10.35
C PHE A 180 5.00 -7.22 11.49
N VAL A 181 5.32 -8.33 12.12
CA VAL A 181 4.68 -8.78 13.37
C VAL A 181 5.78 -8.91 14.40
N GLY A 182 5.90 -7.92 15.28
CA GLY A 182 7.09 -7.79 16.13
C GLY A 182 8.35 -7.60 15.28
N THR A 183 9.28 -8.54 15.36
CA THR A 183 10.55 -8.55 14.59
C THR A 183 10.46 -9.37 13.30
N GLU A 184 9.41 -10.15 13.10
CA GLU A 184 9.25 -10.98 11.91
C GLU A 184 8.76 -10.17 10.72
N MET A 185 9.37 -10.38 9.56
CA MET A 185 9.03 -9.69 8.31
C MET A 185 8.41 -10.66 7.30
N PHE A 186 7.34 -10.20 6.66
CA PHE A 186 6.63 -10.92 5.60
C PHE A 186 6.52 -10.01 4.38
N PHE A 187 6.95 -10.48 3.21
CA PHE A 187 6.91 -9.68 1.99
C PHE A 187 5.92 -10.25 0.96
N GLY A 188 5.08 -9.37 0.43
CA GLY A 188 4.12 -9.70 -0.62
C GLY A 188 2.74 -10.08 -0.07
N LYS A 189 1.72 -9.91 -0.90
CA LYS A 189 0.33 -10.26 -0.54
C LYS A 189 0.16 -11.75 -0.22
N GLU A 190 0.99 -12.59 -0.83
CA GLU A 190 0.95 -14.03 -0.65
C GLU A 190 1.23 -14.44 0.80
N GLN A 191 2.04 -13.65 1.52
CA GLN A 191 2.40 -13.92 2.92
C GLN A 191 1.35 -13.45 3.92
N LEU A 192 0.28 -12.83 3.45
CA LEU A 192 -0.79 -12.32 4.33
C LEU A 192 -1.51 -13.45 5.09
N ARG A 193 -1.46 -14.68 4.56
CA ARG A 193 -1.96 -15.86 5.25
C ARG A 193 -1.10 -16.19 6.47
N GLU A 194 0.21 -16.20 6.33
CA GLU A 194 1.17 -16.48 7.39
C GLU A 194 1.07 -15.41 8.49
N VAL A 195 0.87 -14.14 8.09
CA VAL A 195 0.57 -13.05 9.03
C VAL A 195 -0.72 -13.32 9.81
N GLU A 196 -1.80 -13.75 9.13
CA GLU A 196 -3.07 -14.10 9.77
C GLU A 196 -2.91 -15.27 10.76
N GLU A 197 -2.19 -16.32 10.37
CA GLU A 197 -1.93 -17.50 11.22
C GLU A 197 -1.14 -17.10 12.48
N LEU A 198 -0.10 -16.29 12.32
CA LEU A 198 0.72 -15.82 13.44
C LEU A 198 -0.07 -14.96 14.43
N VAL A 199 -0.84 -13.97 13.96
CA VAL A 199 -1.61 -13.11 14.86
C VAL A 199 -2.82 -13.83 15.47
N ALA A 200 -3.30 -14.90 14.84
CA ALA A 200 -4.32 -15.78 15.40
C ALA A 200 -3.78 -16.73 16.47
N GLY A 201 -2.45 -16.86 16.59
CA GLY A 201 -1.79 -17.80 17.52
C GLY A 201 -1.88 -19.26 17.06
N ARG A 202 -1.80 -19.46 15.74
CA ARG A 202 -1.87 -20.80 15.11
C ARG A 202 -0.54 -21.18 14.52
#